data_222af703c2a3665b1e418940ee229acd
#
_entry.id   222af703c2a3665b1e418940ee229acd
#
_cell.length_a   1.000
_cell.length_b   1.000
_cell.length_c   1.000
_cell.angle_alpha   90.00
_cell.angle_beta   90.00
_cell.angle_gamma   90.00
#
_symmetry.space_group_name_H-M   'P 1'
#
loop_
_entity.id
_entity.type
_entity.pdbx_description
1 polymer ?
#
loop_
_entity_poly.entity_id
_entity_poly.type
_entity_poly.pdbx_seq_one_letter_code
_entity_poly.pdbx_strand_id
1 'polypeptide(L)'
;MTTHTRLSALLAASCLAATCGGGTPVPTSPSAAQSFLAGTWTGTLTIDREGEPSTSGAATWTFVPVDGTNLQTFSVTIRSQNPWLSMTATVTSAITPSNQPPARISTQGSYPSPRGCTGTLLSIGTADRTSIDADFSGVDCQSLAQSTFRGHVVLSKTGS
;
A
#
# COMPACT_ATOMS: atom_id res chain seq x y z
N MET A 1 48.33 -42.47 43.19
CA MET A 1 47.98 -42.14 41.77
C MET A 1 46.48 -42.27 41.61
N THR A 2 45.76 -41.17 41.69
CA THR A 2 44.30 -41.17 41.64
C THR A 2 43.90 -40.11 40.62
N THR A 3 43.41 -40.59 39.50
CA THR A 3 42.98 -39.83 38.33
C THR A 3 41.52 -39.38 38.51
N HIS A 4 41.26 -38.08 38.66
CA HIS A 4 39.90 -37.51 38.69
C HIS A 4 39.44 -37.12 37.30
N THR A 5 38.48 -37.87 36.78
CA THR A 5 37.75 -37.56 35.54
C THR A 5 36.63 -36.57 35.86
N ARG A 6 36.71 -35.33 35.33
CA ARG A 6 35.64 -34.35 35.41
C ARG A 6 34.64 -34.54 34.27
N LEU A 7 33.42 -34.90 34.63
CA LEU A 7 32.29 -34.91 33.70
C LEU A 7 31.75 -33.46 33.52
N SER A 8 31.86 -32.91 32.33
CA SER A 8 31.24 -31.64 31.98
C SER A 8 29.84 -31.91 31.43
N ALA A 9 28.82 -31.51 32.15
CA ALA A 9 27.43 -31.54 31.70
C ALA A 9 27.15 -30.34 30.80
N LEU A 10 26.85 -30.57 29.52
CA LEU A 10 26.31 -29.58 28.61
C LEU A 10 24.80 -29.41 28.91
N LEU A 11 24.41 -28.25 29.44
CA LEU A 11 23.01 -27.84 29.48
C LEU A 11 22.65 -27.28 28.09
N ALA A 12 21.85 -28.04 27.34
CA ALA A 12 21.18 -27.53 26.15
C ALA A 12 19.97 -26.69 26.56
N ALA A 13 20.08 -25.36 26.46
CA ALA A 13 18.96 -24.46 26.63
C ALA A 13 18.09 -24.47 25.39
N SER A 14 16.96 -25.19 25.43
CA SER A 14 15.93 -25.16 24.40
C SER A 14 15.13 -23.86 24.52
N CYS A 15 15.40 -22.88 23.67
CA CYS A 15 14.53 -21.70 23.50
C CYS A 15 13.24 -22.13 22.79
N LEU A 16 12.16 -22.29 23.56
CA LEU A 16 10.81 -22.34 22.98
C LEU A 16 10.48 -20.95 22.42
N ALA A 17 10.51 -20.80 21.10
CA ALA A 17 9.96 -19.64 20.43
C ALA A 17 8.44 -19.72 20.53
N ALA A 18 7.86 -18.93 21.41
CA ALA A 18 6.42 -18.70 21.48
C ALA A 18 6.00 -17.96 20.22
N THR A 19 5.35 -18.64 19.28
CA THR A 19 4.68 -18.04 18.13
C THR A 19 3.38 -17.40 18.61
N CYS A 20 3.45 -16.13 19.04
CA CYS A 20 2.26 -15.33 19.29
C CYS A 20 1.80 -14.66 17.99
N GLY A 21 0.57 -14.98 17.57
CA GLY A 21 -0.31 -14.13 16.78
C GLY A 21 0.11 -13.80 15.35
N GLY A 22 -0.53 -14.44 14.40
CA GLY A 22 -0.27 -14.41 12.97
C GLY A 22 -0.51 -13.10 12.23
N GLY A 23 0.38 -12.14 12.36
CA GLY A 23 0.54 -11.07 11.38
C GLY A 23 1.88 -11.24 10.68
N THR A 24 1.91 -11.26 9.36
CA THR A 24 3.17 -11.23 8.63
C THR A 24 3.92 -9.93 8.94
N PRO A 25 5.18 -9.99 9.41
CA PRO A 25 5.90 -8.77 9.77
C PRO A 25 6.07 -7.86 8.55
N VAL A 26 5.80 -6.58 8.77
CA VAL A 26 6.00 -5.52 7.75
C VAL A 26 7.48 -5.14 7.74
N PRO A 27 8.04 -4.82 6.57
CA PRO A 27 9.42 -4.40 6.45
C PRO A 27 9.73 -3.16 7.29
N THR A 28 10.83 -3.20 8.02
CA THR A 28 11.32 -2.08 8.86
C THR A 28 12.43 -1.28 8.19
N SER A 29 12.98 -1.77 7.09
CA SER A 29 14.00 -1.08 6.31
C SER A 29 13.43 -0.55 4.99
N PRO A 30 13.95 0.55 4.45
CA PRO A 30 13.50 1.10 3.17
C PRO A 30 13.61 0.11 2.01
N SER A 31 14.69 -0.66 1.92
CA SER A 31 14.87 -1.68 0.88
C SER A 31 13.86 -2.81 0.97
N ALA A 32 13.54 -3.26 2.19
CA ALA A 32 12.51 -4.26 2.40
C ALA A 32 11.11 -3.71 2.13
N ALA A 33 10.85 -2.43 2.43
CA ALA A 33 9.62 -1.74 2.07
C ALA A 33 9.45 -1.65 0.55
N GLN A 34 10.54 -1.36 -0.17
CA GLN A 34 10.54 -1.27 -1.62
C GLN A 34 10.16 -2.61 -2.29
N SER A 35 10.77 -3.71 -1.86
CA SER A 35 10.43 -5.04 -2.39
C SER A 35 9.03 -5.51 -1.99
N PHE A 36 8.56 -5.08 -0.83
CA PHE A 36 7.24 -5.43 -0.30
C PHE A 36 6.10 -4.83 -1.12
N LEU A 37 6.16 -3.52 -1.43
CA LEU A 37 5.08 -2.82 -2.11
C LEU A 37 5.15 -2.94 -3.64
N ALA A 38 6.34 -3.14 -4.20
CA ALA A 38 6.53 -3.26 -5.64
C ALA A 38 5.65 -4.36 -6.26
N GLY A 39 5.14 -4.09 -7.46
CA GLY A 39 4.30 -5.02 -8.21
C GLY A 39 2.88 -4.52 -8.42
N THR A 40 1.99 -5.44 -8.80
CA THR A 40 0.60 -5.14 -9.15
C THR A 40 -0.36 -5.57 -8.06
N TRP A 41 -1.31 -4.69 -7.79
CA TRP A 41 -2.36 -4.83 -6.79
C TRP A 41 -3.71 -4.61 -7.46
N THR A 42 -4.67 -5.48 -7.20
CA THR A 42 -6.01 -5.40 -7.81
C THR A 42 -7.08 -5.47 -6.74
N GLY A 43 -8.21 -4.82 -7.00
CA GLY A 43 -9.34 -4.83 -6.08
C GLY A 43 -10.44 -3.90 -6.52
N THR A 44 -11.04 -3.21 -5.56
CA THR A 44 -12.22 -2.38 -5.78
C THR A 44 -11.98 -0.96 -5.28
N LEU A 45 -12.36 0.02 -6.10
CA LEU A 45 -12.46 1.42 -5.74
C LEU A 45 -13.95 1.79 -5.65
N THR A 46 -14.37 2.27 -4.48
CA THR A 46 -15.70 2.85 -4.27
C THR A 46 -15.56 4.36 -4.18
N ILE A 47 -16.42 5.10 -4.89
CA ILE A 47 -16.47 6.56 -4.89
C ILE A 47 -17.81 7.03 -4.36
N ASP A 48 -17.75 7.97 -3.44
CA ASP A 48 -18.87 8.68 -2.86
C ASP A 48 -18.84 10.14 -3.30
N ARG A 49 -19.97 10.62 -3.76
CA ARG A 49 -20.20 12.02 -4.16
C ARG A 49 -21.42 12.54 -3.44
N GLU A 50 -21.35 13.79 -3.04
CA GLU A 50 -22.48 14.45 -2.39
C GLU A 50 -23.70 14.47 -3.30
N GLY A 51 -24.83 13.95 -2.80
CA GLY A 51 -26.10 13.92 -3.51
C GLY A 51 -26.24 12.83 -4.57
N GLU A 52 -25.24 11.94 -4.71
CA GLU A 52 -25.29 10.84 -5.69
C GLU A 52 -25.11 9.46 -4.99
N PRO A 53 -25.62 8.39 -5.57
CA PRO A 53 -25.33 7.04 -5.08
C PRO A 53 -23.85 6.70 -5.19
N SER A 54 -23.34 5.97 -4.21
CA SER A 54 -21.97 5.41 -4.28
C SER A 54 -21.79 4.53 -5.51
N THR A 55 -20.65 4.64 -6.15
CA THR A 55 -20.27 3.81 -7.30
C THR A 55 -19.04 2.98 -6.99
N SER A 56 -19.03 1.73 -7.45
CA SER A 56 -17.87 0.85 -7.28
C SER A 56 -17.39 0.32 -8.62
N GLY A 57 -16.08 0.08 -8.73
CA GLY A 57 -15.49 -0.49 -9.93
C GLY A 57 -14.13 -1.12 -9.65
N ALA A 58 -13.67 -1.95 -10.58
CA ALA A 58 -12.37 -2.57 -10.47
C ALA A 58 -11.25 -1.52 -10.47
N ALA A 59 -10.24 -1.74 -9.65
CA ALA A 59 -9.04 -0.91 -9.58
C ALA A 59 -7.79 -1.78 -9.70
N THR A 60 -6.78 -1.24 -10.37
CA THR A 60 -5.44 -1.85 -10.47
C THR A 60 -4.40 -0.77 -10.20
N TRP A 61 -3.54 -1.00 -9.23
CA TRP A 61 -2.40 -0.14 -8.90
C TRP A 61 -1.12 -0.91 -9.13
N THR A 62 -0.21 -0.34 -9.93
CA THR A 62 1.10 -0.93 -10.19
C THR A 62 2.18 -0.01 -9.61
N PHE A 63 2.90 -0.51 -8.61
CA PHE A 63 3.95 0.21 -7.91
C PHE A 63 5.30 -0.14 -8.52
N VAL A 64 6.01 0.87 -9.00
CA VAL A 64 7.38 0.77 -9.52
C VAL A 64 8.28 1.62 -8.64
N PRO A 65 9.30 1.03 -7.99
CA PRO A 65 10.27 1.80 -7.21
C PRO A 65 10.91 2.90 -8.04
N VAL A 66 11.09 4.08 -7.44
CA VAL A 66 11.85 5.17 -8.06
C VAL A 66 13.32 5.01 -7.67
N ASP A 67 14.18 4.78 -8.67
CA ASP A 67 15.61 4.57 -8.46
C ASP A 67 16.30 5.84 -7.92
N GLY A 68 17.24 5.64 -7.02
CA GLY A 68 18.37 6.53 -6.74
C GLY A 68 18.23 7.49 -5.57
N THR A 69 17.05 7.80 -5.02
CA THR A 69 16.97 8.88 -4.03
C THR A 69 16.19 8.56 -2.75
N ASN A 70 15.18 7.74 -2.83
CA ASN A 70 14.35 7.41 -1.68
C ASN A 70 13.71 6.03 -1.84
N LEU A 71 14.22 5.05 -1.10
CA LEU A 71 13.74 3.67 -1.13
C LEU A 71 12.28 3.50 -0.65
N GLN A 72 11.63 4.57 -0.26
CA GLN A 72 10.24 4.59 0.20
C GLN A 72 9.29 5.24 -0.83
N THR A 73 9.81 5.67 -1.99
CA THR A 73 9.04 6.36 -3.02
C THR A 73 8.81 5.47 -4.23
N PHE A 74 7.60 5.54 -4.77
CA PHE A 74 7.16 4.76 -5.92
C PHE A 74 6.50 5.66 -6.95
N SER A 75 6.69 5.32 -8.22
CA SER A 75 5.80 5.70 -9.29
C SER A 75 4.66 4.69 -9.34
N VAL A 76 3.42 5.17 -9.31
CA VAL A 76 2.25 4.29 -9.28
C VAL A 76 1.37 4.57 -10.47
N THR A 77 1.16 3.56 -11.30
CA THR A 77 0.13 3.62 -12.32
C THR A 77 -1.18 3.11 -11.73
N ILE A 78 -2.17 4.00 -11.66
CA ILE A 78 -3.53 3.70 -11.22
C ILE A 78 -4.40 3.51 -12.46
N ARG A 79 -5.14 2.40 -12.50
CA ARG A 79 -6.24 2.18 -13.45
C ARG A 79 -7.51 1.97 -12.66
N SER A 80 -8.56 2.71 -12.99
CA SER A 80 -9.88 2.58 -12.39
C SER A 80 -10.93 2.37 -13.46
N GLN A 81 -11.82 1.42 -13.21
CA GLN A 81 -13.04 1.16 -13.99
C GLN A 81 -14.29 1.58 -13.21
N ASN A 82 -14.12 2.41 -12.17
CA ASN A 82 -15.26 2.99 -11.48
C ASN A 82 -16.08 3.84 -12.48
N PRO A 83 -17.40 3.68 -12.57
CA PRO A 83 -18.23 4.38 -13.58
C PRO A 83 -18.10 5.90 -13.55
N TRP A 84 -17.90 6.47 -12.34
CA TRP A 84 -17.73 7.91 -12.19
C TRP A 84 -16.28 8.36 -12.37
N LEU A 85 -15.31 7.56 -11.93
CA LEU A 85 -13.88 7.89 -11.97
C LEU A 85 -13.10 6.85 -12.79
N SER A 86 -13.49 6.67 -14.05
CA SER A 86 -12.72 5.84 -14.99
C SER A 86 -11.46 6.59 -15.41
N MET A 87 -10.29 6.07 -15.06
CA MET A 87 -9.03 6.76 -15.34
C MET A 87 -7.86 5.79 -15.51
N THR A 88 -6.82 6.29 -16.18
CA THR A 88 -5.44 5.78 -16.09
C THR A 88 -4.55 6.96 -15.75
N ALA A 89 -3.84 6.88 -14.63
CA ALA A 89 -2.97 7.94 -14.16
C ALA A 89 -1.64 7.38 -13.65
N THR A 90 -0.57 8.15 -13.75
CA THR A 90 0.69 7.87 -13.07
C THR A 90 0.90 8.93 -12.00
N VAL A 91 1.05 8.48 -10.77
CA VAL A 91 1.13 9.32 -9.59
C VAL A 91 2.29 8.88 -8.70
N THR A 92 2.57 9.63 -7.65
CA THR A 92 3.63 9.30 -6.69
C THR A 92 3.03 8.70 -5.43
N SER A 93 3.65 7.65 -4.93
CA SER A 93 3.32 7.07 -3.63
C SER A 93 4.54 7.02 -2.74
N ALA A 94 4.33 7.16 -1.43
CA ALA A 94 5.34 6.97 -0.40
C ALA A 94 4.83 5.99 0.65
N ILE A 95 5.74 5.16 1.16
CA ILE A 95 5.48 4.25 2.27
C ILE A 95 6.30 4.65 3.47
N THR A 96 5.70 4.65 4.64
CA THR A 96 6.41 4.82 5.92
C THR A 96 6.51 3.45 6.58
N PRO A 97 7.72 2.87 6.68
CA PRO A 97 7.93 1.60 7.36
C PRO A 97 7.51 1.70 8.82
N SER A 98 6.99 0.61 9.35
CA SER A 98 6.58 0.50 10.74
C SER A 98 7.13 -0.80 11.33
N ASN A 99 7.51 -0.75 12.61
CA ASN A 99 7.88 -1.94 13.37
C ASN A 99 6.69 -2.85 13.68
N GLN A 100 5.47 -2.33 13.43
CA GLN A 100 4.22 -3.08 13.59
C GLN A 100 3.39 -2.94 12.31
N PRO A 101 2.87 -4.05 11.76
CA PRO A 101 1.94 -4.00 10.64
C PRO A 101 0.61 -3.34 11.06
N PRO A 102 -0.07 -2.67 10.14
CA PRO A 102 0.35 -2.37 8.77
C PRO A 102 1.25 -1.12 8.67
N ALA A 103 2.01 -1.01 7.58
CA ALA A 103 2.74 0.22 7.25
C ALA A 103 1.78 1.29 6.72
N ARG A 104 2.12 2.57 6.87
CA ARG A 104 1.35 3.67 6.29
C ARG A 104 1.74 3.88 4.83
N ILE A 105 0.76 4.14 3.99
CA ILE A 105 0.92 4.48 2.58
C ILE A 105 0.22 5.80 2.28
N SER A 106 0.84 6.64 1.47
CA SER A 106 0.25 7.88 0.94
C SER A 106 0.51 7.95 -0.56
N THR A 107 -0.51 8.22 -1.34
CA THR A 107 -0.42 8.33 -2.80
C THR A 107 -1.06 9.63 -3.24
N GLN A 108 -0.38 10.42 -4.09
CA GLN A 108 -0.89 11.69 -4.55
C GLN A 108 -0.46 12.00 -5.98
N GLY A 109 -1.28 12.78 -6.67
CA GLY A 109 -0.95 13.25 -8.01
C GLY A 109 -2.12 13.84 -8.75
N SER A 110 -1.88 14.12 -10.03
CA SER A 110 -2.90 14.59 -10.97
C SER A 110 -3.25 13.50 -11.96
N TYR A 111 -4.46 13.54 -12.49
CA TYR A 111 -4.93 12.59 -13.49
C TYR A 111 -5.73 13.28 -14.59
N PRO A 112 -5.72 12.73 -15.82
CA PRO A 112 -6.63 13.18 -16.87
C PRO A 112 -8.05 12.70 -16.52
N SER A 113 -8.96 13.63 -16.34
CA SER A 113 -10.38 13.32 -16.12
C SER A 113 -11.04 12.88 -17.44
N PRO A 114 -12.01 11.96 -17.40
CA PRO A 114 -12.88 11.65 -18.53
C PRO A 114 -13.65 12.85 -19.08
N ARG A 115 -13.75 13.94 -18.30
CA ARG A 115 -14.38 15.20 -18.68
C ARG A 115 -13.47 16.11 -19.52
N GLY A 116 -12.25 15.68 -19.87
CA GLY A 116 -11.31 16.45 -20.67
C GLY A 116 -10.53 17.52 -19.92
N CYS A 117 -10.43 17.40 -18.60
CA CYS A 117 -9.71 18.32 -17.71
C CYS A 117 -8.71 17.55 -16.83
N THR A 118 -7.96 18.27 -15.99
CA THR A 118 -7.06 17.65 -15.01
C THR A 118 -7.71 17.63 -13.63
N GLY A 119 -7.80 16.46 -13.05
CA GLY A 119 -8.16 16.26 -11.65
C GLY A 119 -6.94 16.03 -10.76
N THR A 120 -7.17 16.09 -9.45
CA THR A 120 -6.18 15.73 -8.44
C THR A 120 -6.71 14.64 -7.53
N LEU A 121 -5.81 13.81 -7.01
CA LEU A 121 -6.15 12.77 -6.06
C LEU A 121 -5.14 12.70 -4.92
N LEU A 122 -5.65 12.29 -3.78
CA LEU A 122 -4.88 11.91 -2.59
C LEU A 122 -5.48 10.63 -2.04
N SER A 123 -4.61 9.68 -1.67
CA SER A 123 -5.00 8.49 -0.94
C SER A 123 -4.09 8.33 0.27
N ILE A 124 -4.68 7.99 1.41
CA ILE A 124 -3.97 7.74 2.67
C ILE A 124 -4.53 6.46 3.28
N GLY A 125 -3.66 5.55 3.64
CA GLY A 125 -4.10 4.28 4.21
C GLY A 125 -2.96 3.45 4.76
N THR A 126 -3.20 2.16 4.75
CA THR A 126 -2.29 1.15 5.27
C THR A 126 -2.05 0.05 4.24
N ALA A 127 -0.89 -0.56 4.32
CA ALA A 127 -0.49 -1.67 3.48
C ALA A 127 0.20 -2.77 4.30
N ASP A 128 -0.16 -4.00 4.04
CA ASP A 128 0.59 -5.19 4.46
C ASP A 128 1.04 -6.00 3.23
N ARG A 129 1.61 -7.20 3.41
CA ARG A 129 2.14 -8.01 2.29
C ARG A 129 1.08 -8.50 1.32
N THR A 130 -0.18 -8.43 1.69
CA THR A 130 -1.29 -9.05 0.98
C THR A 130 -2.38 -8.07 0.60
N SER A 131 -2.50 -6.95 1.35
CA SER A 131 -3.58 -5.99 1.19
C SER A 131 -3.12 -4.54 1.30
N ILE A 132 -3.82 -3.68 0.59
CA ILE A 132 -3.82 -2.22 0.77
C ILE A 132 -5.26 -1.82 1.06
N ASP A 133 -5.42 -1.01 2.11
CA ASP A 133 -6.70 -0.46 2.55
C ASP A 133 -6.51 1.04 2.75
N ALA A 134 -7.17 1.86 1.92
CA ALA A 134 -6.91 3.30 1.91
C ALA A 134 -8.14 4.12 1.56
N ASP A 135 -8.27 5.27 2.24
CA ASP A 135 -9.20 6.31 1.87
C ASP A 135 -8.67 7.08 0.66
N PHE A 136 -9.58 7.50 -0.19
CA PHE A 136 -9.30 8.15 -1.45
C PHE A 136 -10.13 9.44 -1.55
N SER A 137 -9.52 10.54 -1.92
CA SER A 137 -10.19 11.82 -2.09
C SER A 137 -9.57 12.62 -3.23
N GLY A 138 -10.33 13.59 -3.75
CA GLY A 138 -9.79 14.44 -4.79
C GLY A 138 -10.78 15.46 -5.29
N VAL A 139 -10.34 16.18 -6.32
CA VAL A 139 -11.14 17.16 -7.04
C VAL A 139 -11.05 16.81 -8.51
N ASP A 140 -12.20 16.61 -9.13
CA ASP A 140 -12.29 16.44 -10.57
C ASP A 140 -12.50 17.81 -11.23
N CYS A 141 -11.69 18.13 -12.24
CA CYS A 141 -11.84 19.37 -12.99
C CYS A 141 -11.76 20.65 -12.15
N GLN A 142 -10.61 20.97 -11.60
CA GLN A 142 -10.39 22.17 -10.78
C GLN A 142 -10.81 23.50 -11.44
N SER A 143 -10.90 23.56 -12.76
CA SER A 143 -11.26 24.77 -13.52
C SER A 143 -12.76 24.90 -13.85
N LEU A 144 -13.53 23.83 -13.63
CA LEU A 144 -14.99 23.79 -13.82
C LEU A 144 -15.67 23.70 -12.45
N ALA A 145 -16.98 23.84 -12.37
CA ALA A 145 -17.70 23.69 -11.09
C ALA A 145 -17.16 22.46 -10.34
N GLN A 146 -16.45 22.73 -9.25
CA GLN A 146 -15.63 21.73 -8.55
C GLN A 146 -16.46 20.55 -8.12
N SER A 147 -16.10 19.37 -8.59
CA SER A 147 -16.64 18.12 -8.10
C SER A 147 -15.63 17.47 -7.16
N THR A 148 -15.80 17.67 -5.87
CA THR A 148 -15.06 16.88 -4.88
C THR A 148 -15.61 15.46 -4.82
N PHE A 149 -14.72 14.50 -4.59
CA PHE A 149 -15.11 13.12 -4.35
C PHE A 149 -14.33 12.58 -3.16
N ARG A 150 -14.91 11.59 -2.52
CA ARG A 150 -14.28 10.75 -1.53
C ARG A 150 -14.53 9.30 -1.93
N GLY A 151 -13.74 8.43 -1.38
CA GLY A 151 -13.92 7.01 -1.65
C GLY A 151 -12.98 6.16 -0.83
N HIS A 152 -13.04 4.89 -1.11
CA HIS A 152 -12.27 3.88 -0.42
C HIS A 152 -11.76 2.86 -1.41
N VAL A 153 -10.51 2.45 -1.27
CA VAL A 153 -9.89 1.44 -2.13
C VAL A 153 -9.35 0.29 -1.28
N VAL A 154 -9.75 -0.91 -1.66
CA VAL A 154 -9.21 -2.15 -1.08
C VAL A 154 -8.57 -2.95 -2.19
N LEU A 155 -7.29 -3.24 -2.05
CA LEU A 155 -6.51 -3.96 -3.05
C LEU A 155 -5.84 -5.18 -2.42
N SER A 156 -5.72 -6.23 -3.21
CA SER A 156 -4.94 -7.43 -2.89
C SER A 156 -3.78 -7.57 -3.87
N LYS A 157 -2.64 -8.05 -3.39
CA LYS A 157 -1.47 -8.26 -4.24
C LYS A 157 -1.72 -9.39 -5.24
N THR A 158 -1.55 -9.10 -6.53
CA THR A 158 -1.68 -10.08 -7.61
C THR A 158 -0.30 -10.37 -8.18
N GLY A 159 0.24 -11.53 -7.85
CA GLY A 159 1.51 -12.00 -8.35
C GLY A 159 2.74 -11.33 -7.70
N SER A 160 3.72 -12.10 -7.46
CA SER A 160 5.11 -11.72 -7.16
C SER A 160 5.94 -11.81 -8.42
#